data_cd86c5629578b6f5f6a723878b73ab35
#
_entry.id   cd86c5629578b6f5f6a723878b73ab35
#
_cell.length_a   1.000
_cell.length_b   1.000
_cell.length_c   1.000
_cell.angle_alpha   90.00
_cell.angle_beta   90.00
_cell.angle_gamma   90.00
#
_symmetry.space_group_name_H-M   'P 1'
#
loop_
_entity.id
_entity.type
_entity.pdbx_description
1 polymer ?
#
loop_
_entity_poly.entity_id
_entity_poly.type
_entity_poly.pdbx_seq_one_letter_code
_entity_poly.pdbx_strand_id
1 'polypeptide(L)'
;SSSIDLSIALFASWGTPARVVGYRGTQAKIRRSDPTYYLGILNPRIAHVMCATEDIKQQLARFISPDRMTVSPKPYEVMWMEDVWAHPKSVAGIPSTAFQVICLANTKGRSFKGLRILIRALELLTDTDIHLIYLGEYDKADYKLAQNGPAAKQIHMLGPHKDAVYYLPGKDVCICPSTRDASPRSLREAMACKVACIVTDIPGARDLVVDGRTGIIVQAVSPQAIAEGIRVLAADRAKTKMMGEAGYQRIRTDYTMEEYVRRLKGVFDAIMTK
;
A
#
# COMPACT_ATOMS: atom_id res chain seq x y z
N SER A 1 12.53 -1.05 -10.90
CA SER A 1 13.84 -0.59 -11.36
C SER A 1 13.91 0.92 -11.30
N SER A 2 15.06 1.47 -10.95
CA SER A 2 15.33 2.90 -11.11
C SER A 2 15.50 3.22 -12.61
N SER A 3 15.43 4.49 -12.99
CA SER A 3 15.76 4.89 -14.36
C SER A 3 17.21 4.53 -14.73
N ILE A 4 18.10 4.55 -13.74
CA ILE A 4 19.51 4.17 -13.87
C ILE A 4 19.65 2.69 -14.23
N ASP A 5 18.96 1.79 -13.52
CA ASP A 5 19.03 0.33 -13.80
C ASP A 5 18.60 0.01 -15.23
N LEU A 6 17.53 0.67 -15.71
CA LEU A 6 17.07 0.52 -17.08
C LEU A 6 18.08 1.05 -18.11
N SER A 7 18.71 2.19 -17.83
CA SER A 7 19.74 2.75 -18.69
C SER A 7 20.95 1.83 -18.79
N ILE A 8 21.39 1.24 -17.68
CA ILE A 8 22.48 0.27 -17.64
C ILE A 8 22.10 -0.98 -18.44
N ALA A 9 20.91 -1.53 -18.25
CA ALA A 9 20.44 -2.70 -18.99
C ALA A 9 20.36 -2.44 -20.50
N LEU A 10 19.87 -1.28 -20.92
CA LEU A 10 19.81 -0.86 -22.32
C LEU A 10 21.20 -0.71 -22.95
N PHE A 11 22.15 -0.14 -22.20
CA PHE A 11 23.53 -0.01 -22.65
C PHE A 11 24.21 -1.39 -22.76
N ALA A 12 24.10 -2.22 -21.74
CA ALA A 12 24.71 -3.56 -21.70
C ALA A 12 24.15 -4.50 -22.78
N SER A 13 22.87 -4.30 -23.20
CA SER A 13 22.23 -5.08 -24.26
C SER A 13 22.51 -4.52 -25.69
N TRP A 14 23.35 -3.50 -25.82
CA TRP A 14 23.65 -2.90 -27.13
C TRP A 14 24.42 -3.88 -28.01
N GLY A 15 23.97 -4.05 -29.26
CA GLY A 15 24.60 -5.00 -30.22
C GLY A 15 24.33 -6.47 -29.92
N THR A 16 23.47 -6.77 -28.97
CA THR A 16 23.04 -8.14 -28.63
C THR A 16 21.59 -8.41 -29.02
N PRO A 17 21.16 -9.69 -29.20
CA PRO A 17 19.75 -10.03 -29.39
C PRO A 17 18.89 -9.90 -28.14
N ALA A 18 19.46 -9.51 -27.00
CA ALA A 18 18.75 -9.39 -25.73
C ALA A 18 17.66 -8.32 -25.78
N ARG A 19 16.48 -8.65 -25.27
CA ARG A 19 15.34 -7.73 -25.18
C ARG A 19 15.15 -7.24 -23.75
N VAL A 20 15.06 -5.93 -23.57
CA VAL A 20 14.91 -5.30 -22.24
C VAL A 20 13.44 -5.12 -21.90
N VAL A 21 13.03 -5.65 -20.75
CA VAL A 21 11.71 -5.44 -20.16
C VAL A 21 11.86 -4.50 -18.98
N GLY A 22 11.09 -3.40 -18.99
CA GLY A 22 11.06 -2.44 -17.89
C GLY A 22 10.01 -2.79 -16.85
N TYR A 23 10.27 -2.50 -15.57
CA TYR A 23 9.26 -2.54 -14.50
C TYR A 23 9.08 -1.15 -13.89
N ARG A 24 7.84 -0.64 -13.91
CA ARG A 24 7.48 0.64 -13.30
C ARG A 24 6.62 0.43 -12.05
N GLY A 25 7.21 0.71 -10.88
CA GLY A 25 6.55 0.58 -9.58
C GLY A 25 6.30 1.89 -8.86
N THR A 26 6.48 3.06 -9.52
CA THR A 26 6.34 4.38 -8.91
C THR A 26 5.45 5.29 -9.73
N GLN A 27 4.68 6.15 -9.04
CA GLN A 27 3.77 7.14 -9.62
C GLN A 27 4.45 8.50 -9.92
N ALA A 28 5.78 8.57 -9.99
CA ALA A 28 6.45 9.82 -10.32
C ALA A 28 6.04 10.33 -11.70
N LYS A 29 5.68 11.61 -11.77
CA LYS A 29 5.30 12.27 -13.05
C LYS A 29 6.45 12.18 -14.06
N ILE A 30 6.14 11.68 -15.24
CA ILE A 30 7.05 11.67 -16.39
C ILE A 30 6.94 13.01 -17.10
N ARG A 31 8.07 13.64 -17.35
CA ARG A 31 8.16 14.90 -18.10
C ARG A 31 8.79 14.64 -19.46
N ARG A 32 8.13 15.07 -20.54
CA ARG A 32 8.68 14.97 -21.91
C ARG A 32 9.99 15.75 -22.10
N SER A 33 10.16 16.83 -21.35
CA SER A 33 11.36 17.66 -21.38
C SER A 33 12.57 17.10 -20.62
N ASP A 34 12.40 16.01 -19.88
CA ASP A 34 13.48 15.39 -19.11
C ASP A 34 14.10 14.25 -19.93
N PRO A 35 15.33 14.43 -20.45
CA PRO A 35 15.98 13.45 -21.30
C PRO A 35 16.29 12.13 -20.59
N THR A 36 16.36 12.13 -19.25
CA THR A 36 16.67 10.92 -18.47
C THR A 36 15.60 9.83 -18.64
N TYR A 37 14.35 10.20 -18.93
CA TYR A 37 13.30 9.21 -19.21
C TYR A 37 13.52 8.48 -20.55
N TYR A 38 14.13 9.14 -21.56
CA TYR A 38 14.44 8.52 -22.86
C TYR A 38 15.69 7.64 -22.80
N LEU A 39 16.54 7.82 -21.80
CA LEU A 39 17.63 6.88 -21.48
C LEU A 39 17.14 5.66 -20.69
N GLY A 40 15.91 5.69 -20.18
CA GLY A 40 15.30 4.67 -19.35
C GLY A 40 13.95 4.21 -19.91
N ILE A 41 12.87 4.44 -19.16
CA ILE A 41 11.54 3.84 -19.40
C ILE A 41 10.88 4.25 -20.73
N LEU A 42 11.22 5.39 -21.32
CA LEU A 42 10.72 5.84 -22.61
C LEU A 42 11.65 5.47 -23.78
N ASN A 43 12.71 4.71 -23.54
CA ASN A 43 13.61 4.29 -24.60
C ASN A 43 12.88 3.35 -25.58
N PRO A 44 12.93 3.59 -26.90
CA PRO A 44 12.23 2.74 -27.89
C PRO A 44 12.73 1.29 -27.91
N ARG A 45 13.94 1.03 -27.42
CA ARG A 45 14.51 -0.34 -27.32
C ARG A 45 13.93 -1.15 -26.15
N ILE A 46 13.16 -0.57 -25.23
CA ILE A 46 12.42 -1.35 -24.24
C ILE A 46 11.33 -2.13 -24.98
N ALA A 47 11.43 -3.45 -24.96
CA ALA A 47 10.48 -4.32 -25.65
C ALA A 47 9.09 -4.27 -25.01
N HIS A 48 9.02 -4.24 -23.67
CA HIS A 48 7.77 -4.22 -22.92
C HIS A 48 7.95 -3.55 -21.55
N VAL A 49 6.87 -2.96 -21.00
CA VAL A 49 6.84 -2.36 -19.67
C VAL A 49 5.80 -3.04 -18.80
N MET A 50 6.24 -3.59 -17.69
CA MET A 50 5.35 -4.10 -16.64
C MET A 50 5.03 -2.98 -15.66
N CYS A 51 3.77 -2.70 -15.46
CA CYS A 51 3.27 -1.65 -14.57
C CYS A 51 2.74 -2.27 -13.27
N ALA A 52 3.11 -1.71 -12.12
CA ALA A 52 2.64 -2.22 -10.84
C ALA A 52 1.13 -2.01 -10.62
N THR A 53 0.54 -1.01 -11.29
CA THR A 53 -0.87 -0.60 -11.12
C THR A 53 -1.44 -0.14 -12.45
N GLU A 54 -2.78 -0.16 -12.57
CA GLU A 54 -3.48 0.34 -13.75
C GLU A 54 -3.24 1.85 -13.94
N ASP A 55 -3.23 2.62 -12.85
CA ASP A 55 -2.91 4.07 -12.91
C ASP A 55 -1.54 4.34 -13.53
N ILE A 56 -0.51 3.56 -13.18
CA ILE A 56 0.81 3.68 -13.77
C ILE A 56 0.76 3.38 -15.28
N LYS A 57 0.01 2.36 -15.69
CA LYS A 57 -0.19 2.03 -17.10
C LYS A 57 -0.87 3.18 -17.85
N GLN A 58 -1.93 3.75 -17.29
CA GLN A 58 -2.65 4.90 -17.87
C GLN A 58 -1.76 6.15 -17.98
N GLN A 59 -0.93 6.43 -16.98
CA GLN A 59 0.03 7.53 -17.03
C GLN A 59 1.07 7.33 -18.16
N LEU A 60 1.54 6.09 -18.34
CA LEU A 60 2.50 5.74 -19.38
C LEU A 60 1.88 5.68 -20.78
N ALA A 61 0.58 5.43 -20.92
CA ALA A 61 -0.13 5.33 -22.20
C ALA A 61 -0.05 6.61 -23.04
N ARG A 62 0.31 7.74 -22.42
CA ARG A 62 0.59 9.01 -23.11
C ARG A 62 1.92 9.00 -23.89
N PHE A 63 2.77 8.00 -23.65
CA PHE A 63 4.15 7.92 -24.18
C PHE A 63 4.46 6.57 -24.82
N ILE A 64 3.85 5.50 -24.34
CA ILE A 64 4.11 4.11 -24.74
C ILE A 64 2.78 3.50 -25.15
N SER A 65 2.77 2.78 -26.28
CA SER A 65 1.58 2.10 -26.77
C SER A 65 1.07 1.05 -25.76
N PRO A 66 -0.27 0.96 -25.51
CA PRO A 66 -0.85 0.07 -24.53
C PRO A 66 -0.53 -1.43 -24.73
N ASP A 67 -0.31 -1.87 -25.98
CA ASP A 67 0.07 -3.25 -26.33
C ASP A 67 1.49 -3.61 -25.84
N ARG A 68 2.32 -2.60 -25.56
CA ARG A 68 3.66 -2.76 -24.98
C ARG A 68 3.66 -2.64 -23.46
N MET A 69 2.50 -2.71 -22.82
CA MET A 69 2.38 -2.55 -21.37
C MET A 69 1.43 -3.58 -20.77
N THR A 70 1.86 -4.20 -19.67
CA THR A 70 1.02 -5.14 -18.89
C THR A 70 0.99 -4.70 -17.43
N VAL A 71 -0.19 -4.73 -16.81
CA VAL A 71 -0.33 -4.54 -15.37
C VAL A 71 0.03 -5.83 -14.65
N SER A 72 1.03 -5.75 -13.79
CA SER A 72 1.51 -6.87 -13.00
C SER A 72 1.81 -6.40 -11.57
N PRO A 73 0.80 -6.46 -10.69
CA PRO A 73 0.98 -6.16 -9.27
C PRO A 73 2.02 -7.08 -8.64
N LYS A 74 2.71 -6.59 -7.61
CA LYS A 74 3.63 -7.45 -6.85
C LYS A 74 2.86 -8.54 -6.14
N PRO A 75 3.33 -9.79 -6.18
CA PRO A 75 2.67 -10.89 -5.50
C PRO A 75 2.78 -10.76 -3.97
N TYR A 76 1.88 -11.43 -3.28
CA TYR A 76 1.89 -11.55 -1.83
C TYR A 76 1.23 -12.87 -1.42
N GLU A 77 2.04 -13.81 -0.93
CA GLU A 77 1.52 -15.10 -0.50
C GLU A 77 1.05 -15.04 0.95
N VAL A 78 -0.18 -15.49 1.18
CA VAL A 78 -0.75 -15.52 2.54
C VAL A 78 0.00 -16.46 3.48
N MET A 79 0.64 -17.50 2.96
CA MET A 79 1.47 -18.43 3.74
C MET A 79 2.69 -17.75 4.38
N TRP A 80 3.15 -16.61 3.86
CA TRP A 80 4.22 -15.84 4.51
C TRP A 80 3.80 -15.26 5.87
N MET A 81 2.51 -15.34 6.18
CA MET A 81 1.93 -14.84 7.43
C MET A 81 1.68 -15.94 8.47
N GLU A 82 2.02 -17.22 8.19
CA GLU A 82 1.77 -18.34 9.11
C GLU A 82 2.40 -18.12 10.49
N ASP A 83 3.68 -17.73 10.52
CA ASP A 83 4.37 -17.40 11.77
C ASP A 83 3.78 -16.18 12.48
N VAL A 84 3.33 -15.19 11.73
CA VAL A 84 2.65 -13.98 12.25
C VAL A 84 1.32 -14.35 12.91
N TRP A 85 0.56 -15.28 12.33
CA TRP A 85 -0.69 -15.76 12.92
C TRP A 85 -0.46 -16.59 14.17
N ALA A 86 0.63 -17.38 14.19
CA ALA A 86 0.98 -18.23 15.34
C ALA A 86 1.46 -17.41 16.55
N HIS A 87 2.05 -16.24 16.33
CA HIS A 87 2.70 -15.42 17.38
C HIS A 87 2.21 -13.97 17.38
N PRO A 88 0.89 -13.69 17.49
CA PRO A 88 0.35 -12.34 17.46
C PRO A 88 0.82 -11.52 18.66
N LYS A 89 1.11 -10.23 18.42
CA LYS A 89 1.49 -9.28 19.47
C LYS A 89 0.35 -8.34 19.81
N SER A 90 0.25 -8.03 21.10
CA SER A 90 -0.70 -7.04 21.63
C SER A 90 0.03 -5.83 22.20
N VAL A 91 -0.71 -4.77 22.47
CA VAL A 91 -0.21 -3.55 23.13
C VAL A 91 -0.81 -3.49 24.51
N ALA A 92 0.05 -3.40 25.53
CA ALA A 92 -0.39 -3.28 26.90
C ALA A 92 -1.18 -1.98 27.12
N GLY A 93 -2.19 -2.02 27.99
CA GLY A 93 -3.00 -0.84 28.36
C GLY A 93 -4.13 -0.52 27.37
N ILE A 94 -4.32 -1.28 26.31
CA ILE A 94 -5.51 -1.16 25.45
C ILE A 94 -6.56 -2.17 25.94
N PRO A 95 -7.79 -1.73 26.26
CA PRO A 95 -8.87 -2.65 26.63
C PRO A 95 -9.14 -3.69 25.55
N SER A 96 -9.43 -4.93 25.94
CA SER A 96 -9.74 -6.01 24.98
C SER A 96 -11.04 -5.75 24.20
N THR A 97 -11.92 -4.92 24.73
CA THR A 97 -13.18 -4.49 24.11
C THR A 97 -13.01 -3.31 23.15
N ALA A 98 -11.89 -2.58 23.26
CA ALA A 98 -11.62 -1.42 22.42
C ALA A 98 -11.60 -1.75 20.93
N PHE A 99 -12.02 -0.81 20.09
CA PHE A 99 -11.85 -0.91 18.66
C PHE A 99 -10.43 -0.49 18.30
N GLN A 100 -9.66 -1.43 17.75
CA GLN A 100 -8.24 -1.26 17.52
C GLN A 100 -7.92 -0.94 16.06
N VAL A 101 -7.51 0.28 15.83
CA VAL A 101 -7.01 0.76 14.52
C VAL A 101 -5.49 0.65 14.51
N ILE A 102 -4.91 0.08 13.47
CA ILE A 102 -3.45 -0.04 13.33
C ILE A 102 -2.96 0.70 12.07
N CYS A 103 -1.82 1.37 12.18
CA CYS A 103 -1.13 2.02 11.07
C CYS A 103 0.35 1.61 11.05
N LEU A 104 0.77 0.93 9.98
CA LEU A 104 2.16 0.54 9.75
C LEU A 104 2.78 1.45 8.69
N ALA A 105 3.58 2.44 9.09
CA ALA A 105 4.17 3.38 8.14
C ALA A 105 5.43 4.06 8.71
N ASN A 106 6.47 4.20 7.89
CA ASN A 106 7.60 5.06 8.19
C ASN A 106 7.32 6.46 7.65
N THR A 107 6.97 7.41 8.53
CA THR A 107 6.55 8.77 8.17
C THR A 107 7.64 9.82 8.37
N LYS A 108 8.76 9.48 9.00
CA LYS A 108 9.89 10.40 9.22
C LYS A 108 10.38 10.98 7.89
N GLY A 109 10.29 12.30 7.74
CA GLY A 109 10.61 13.00 6.50
C GLY A 109 9.67 12.68 5.32
N ARG A 110 8.50 12.05 5.57
CA ARG A 110 7.56 11.59 4.56
C ARG A 110 6.12 11.99 4.90
N SER A 111 5.86 13.28 4.95
CA SER A 111 4.54 13.84 5.31
C SER A 111 3.39 13.28 4.46
N PHE A 112 3.67 12.88 3.20
CA PHE A 112 2.71 12.26 2.30
C PHE A 112 2.16 10.91 2.80
N LYS A 113 2.75 10.30 3.83
CA LYS A 113 2.22 9.09 4.49
C LYS A 113 1.05 9.38 5.45
N GLY A 114 0.74 10.64 5.73
CA GLY A 114 -0.51 11.08 6.31
C GLY A 114 -0.66 10.91 7.84
N LEU A 115 0.42 10.70 8.60
CA LEU A 115 0.33 10.51 10.06
C LEU A 115 -0.39 11.68 10.75
N ARG A 116 -0.09 12.93 10.39
CA ARG A 116 -0.76 14.10 10.98
C ARG A 116 -2.26 14.14 10.71
N ILE A 117 -2.65 13.71 9.50
CA ILE A 117 -4.07 13.63 9.12
C ILE A 117 -4.75 12.57 9.99
N LEU A 118 -4.09 11.42 10.21
CA LEU A 118 -4.60 10.36 11.07
C LEU A 118 -4.71 10.79 12.53
N ILE A 119 -3.70 11.47 13.09
CA ILE A 119 -3.76 12.02 14.45
C ILE A 119 -4.96 12.96 14.58
N ARG A 120 -5.16 13.89 13.63
CA ARG A 120 -6.31 14.79 13.61
C ARG A 120 -7.66 14.07 13.47
N ALA A 121 -7.68 12.92 12.78
CA ALA A 121 -8.89 12.10 12.73
C ALA A 121 -9.21 11.47 14.09
N LEU A 122 -8.21 11.01 14.85
CA LEU A 122 -8.41 10.47 16.20
C LEU A 122 -8.88 11.54 17.19
N GLU A 123 -8.47 12.80 17.01
CA GLU A 123 -8.96 13.92 17.83
C GLU A 123 -10.48 14.15 17.69
N LEU A 124 -11.10 13.67 16.59
CA LEU A 124 -12.56 13.71 16.39
C LEU A 124 -13.28 12.49 16.98
N LEU A 125 -12.56 11.57 17.64
CA LEU A 125 -13.05 10.29 18.15
C LEU A 125 -12.81 10.14 19.67
N THR A 126 -12.58 11.23 20.38
CA THR A 126 -12.21 11.23 21.81
C THR A 126 -13.34 10.77 22.75
N ASP A 127 -14.57 10.75 22.26
CA ASP A 127 -15.77 10.27 22.94
C ASP A 127 -16.03 8.75 22.76
N THR A 128 -15.07 8.03 22.18
CA THR A 128 -15.20 6.62 21.82
C THR A 128 -14.09 5.77 22.45
N ASP A 129 -14.30 4.44 22.53
CA ASP A 129 -13.28 3.45 22.92
C ASP A 129 -12.54 2.94 21.67
N ILE A 130 -11.98 3.88 20.89
CA ILE A 130 -11.20 3.60 19.67
C ILE A 130 -9.73 3.94 19.93
N HIS A 131 -8.84 2.98 19.73
CA HIS A 131 -7.41 3.13 19.96
C HIS A 131 -6.61 2.98 18.67
N LEU A 132 -5.68 3.91 18.42
CA LEU A 132 -4.72 3.85 17.34
C LEU A 132 -3.39 3.25 17.81
N ILE A 133 -2.94 2.20 17.16
CA ILE A 133 -1.62 1.61 17.30
C ILE A 133 -0.79 2.03 16.08
N TYR A 134 0.23 2.83 16.31
CA TYR A 134 1.12 3.29 15.24
C TYR A 134 2.50 2.65 15.37
N LEU A 135 2.96 1.99 14.30
CA LEU A 135 4.30 1.40 14.20
C LEU A 135 5.04 1.95 12.99
N GLY A 136 6.25 2.42 13.23
CA GLY A 136 7.15 2.98 12.23
C GLY A 136 7.86 4.24 12.71
N GLU A 137 8.82 4.72 11.92
CA GLU A 137 9.51 5.96 12.22
C GLU A 137 8.58 7.17 12.03
N TYR A 138 8.74 8.17 12.87
CA TYR A 138 8.02 9.44 12.83
C TYR A 138 8.92 10.61 13.22
N ASP A 139 8.49 11.82 12.86
CA ASP A 139 9.16 13.04 13.26
C ASP A 139 8.78 13.43 14.71
N LYS A 140 9.72 14.05 15.47
CA LYS A 140 9.48 14.52 16.84
C LYS A 140 8.24 15.42 16.96
N ALA A 141 7.95 16.20 15.91
CA ALA A 141 6.78 17.07 15.88
C ALA A 141 5.47 16.27 15.83
N ASP A 142 5.44 15.12 15.12
CA ASP A 142 4.27 14.25 15.03
C ASP A 142 4.03 13.53 16.38
N TYR A 143 5.11 13.10 17.02
CA TYR A 143 5.02 12.54 18.39
C TYR A 143 4.44 13.55 19.40
N LYS A 144 4.96 14.79 19.40
CA LYS A 144 4.43 15.85 20.27
C LYS A 144 2.95 16.14 19.99
N LEU A 145 2.55 16.17 18.71
CA LEU A 145 1.17 16.36 18.32
C LEU A 145 0.27 15.25 18.89
N ALA A 146 0.68 13.99 18.77
CA ALA A 146 -0.08 12.87 19.31
C ALA A 146 -0.17 12.89 20.84
N GLN A 147 0.94 13.18 21.53
CA GLN A 147 0.99 13.12 23.01
C GLN A 147 0.35 14.31 23.71
N ASN A 148 0.30 15.47 23.07
CA ASN A 148 -0.27 16.70 23.65
C ASN A 148 -1.68 17.02 23.15
N GLY A 149 -2.20 16.22 22.20
CA GLY A 149 -3.53 16.39 21.65
C GLY A 149 -4.62 15.77 22.53
N PRO A 150 -5.90 16.10 22.28
CA PRO A 150 -7.03 15.57 23.05
C PRO A 150 -7.16 14.03 22.98
N ALA A 151 -6.66 13.39 21.92
CA ALA A 151 -6.68 11.94 21.73
C ALA A 151 -5.43 11.23 22.30
N ALA A 152 -4.60 11.88 23.10
CA ALA A 152 -3.31 11.34 23.58
C ALA A 152 -3.44 9.96 24.25
N LYS A 153 -4.51 9.72 25.01
CA LYS A 153 -4.77 8.44 25.69
C LYS A 153 -5.16 7.31 24.73
N GLN A 154 -5.62 7.64 23.53
CA GLN A 154 -6.07 6.69 22.52
C GLN A 154 -4.98 6.43 21.45
N ILE A 155 -3.86 7.17 21.43
CA ILE A 155 -2.82 7.06 20.41
C ILE A 155 -1.56 6.43 21.02
N HIS A 156 -1.23 5.21 20.57
CA HIS A 156 -0.09 4.44 21.02
C HIS A 156 1.02 4.46 19.96
N MET A 157 2.01 5.35 20.12
CA MET A 157 3.14 5.53 19.21
C MET A 157 4.28 4.60 19.61
N LEU A 158 4.34 3.39 19.03
CA LEU A 158 5.31 2.36 19.41
C LEU A 158 6.70 2.53 18.75
N GLY A 159 6.79 3.39 17.74
CA GLY A 159 8.05 3.57 17.01
C GLY A 159 8.37 2.45 16.02
N PRO A 160 9.61 2.38 15.52
CA PRO A 160 10.03 1.38 14.56
C PRO A 160 10.21 0.01 15.23
N HIS A 161 9.55 -1.01 14.66
CA HIS A 161 9.67 -2.41 15.06
C HIS A 161 10.01 -3.27 13.84
N LYS A 162 11.00 -4.16 13.97
CA LYS A 162 11.35 -5.12 12.89
C LYS A 162 10.22 -6.11 12.63
N ASP A 163 9.46 -6.42 13.66
CA ASP A 163 8.35 -7.37 13.72
C ASP A 163 6.98 -6.68 13.80
N ALA A 164 6.87 -5.47 13.23
CA ALA A 164 5.64 -4.68 13.24
C ALA A 164 4.42 -5.45 12.68
N VAL A 165 4.63 -6.35 11.75
CA VAL A 165 3.59 -7.17 11.13
C VAL A 165 2.87 -8.10 12.13
N TYR A 166 3.56 -8.53 13.20
CA TYR A 166 2.97 -9.38 14.25
C TYR A 166 1.91 -8.67 15.10
N TYR A 167 1.78 -7.37 14.98
CA TYR A 167 0.71 -6.60 15.63
C TYR A 167 -0.58 -6.55 14.80
N LEU A 168 -0.59 -7.03 13.55
CA LEU A 168 -1.78 -7.01 12.68
C LEU A 168 -2.87 -8.01 13.12
N PRO A 169 -2.55 -9.28 13.44
CA PRO A 169 -3.60 -10.23 13.80
C PRO A 169 -4.45 -9.74 14.98
N GLY A 170 -5.76 -9.91 14.87
CA GLY A 170 -6.72 -9.50 15.90
C GLY A 170 -7.01 -8.00 15.97
N LYS A 171 -6.45 -7.17 15.08
CA LYS A 171 -6.85 -5.77 14.95
C LYS A 171 -8.13 -5.66 14.12
N ASP A 172 -8.94 -4.64 14.42
CA ASP A 172 -10.19 -4.43 13.71
C ASP A 172 -9.94 -3.82 12.32
N VAL A 173 -9.09 -2.79 12.24
CA VAL A 173 -8.85 -2.04 11.01
C VAL A 173 -7.38 -1.66 10.86
N CYS A 174 -6.84 -1.85 9.66
CA CYS A 174 -5.57 -1.25 9.23
C CYS A 174 -5.85 0.01 8.40
N ILE A 175 -5.22 1.12 8.76
CA ILE A 175 -5.39 2.37 8.05
C ILE A 175 -4.14 2.78 7.28
N CYS A 176 -4.34 3.19 6.01
CA CYS A 176 -3.30 3.78 5.17
C CYS A 176 -3.72 5.19 4.73
N PRO A 177 -3.38 6.23 5.51
CA PRO A 177 -3.83 7.61 5.28
C PRO A 177 -2.94 8.36 4.28
N SER A 178 -2.19 7.64 3.45
CA SER A 178 -1.22 8.22 2.51
C SER A 178 -1.90 9.08 1.45
N THR A 179 -1.28 10.20 1.09
CA THR A 179 -1.71 11.03 -0.05
C THR A 179 -1.05 10.61 -1.36
N ARG A 180 -0.08 9.72 -1.28
CA ARG A 180 0.66 9.16 -2.42
C ARG A 180 1.29 7.84 -2.04
N ASP A 181 0.91 6.77 -2.70
CA ASP A 181 1.55 5.45 -2.61
C ASP A 181 1.20 4.64 -3.86
N ALA A 182 2.18 3.95 -4.43
CA ALA A 182 1.96 3.15 -5.64
C ALA A 182 1.43 1.74 -5.33
N SER A 183 1.82 1.16 -4.19
CA SER A 183 1.43 -0.19 -3.81
C SER A 183 1.80 -0.43 -2.33
N PRO A 184 0.96 0.02 -1.39
CA PRO A 184 1.26 -0.07 0.04
C PRO A 184 1.41 -1.53 0.49
N ARG A 185 2.60 -1.87 1.00
CA ARG A 185 2.87 -3.23 1.49
C ARG A 185 2.04 -3.56 2.72
N SER A 186 1.90 -2.61 3.64
CA SER A 186 1.12 -2.78 4.87
C SER A 186 -0.35 -3.16 4.64
N LEU A 187 -0.94 -2.72 3.51
CA LEU A 187 -2.30 -3.14 3.16
C LEU A 187 -2.37 -4.62 2.79
N ARG A 188 -1.40 -5.14 2.01
CA ARG A 188 -1.36 -6.57 1.69
C ARG A 188 -1.12 -7.42 2.94
N GLU A 189 -0.25 -6.95 3.83
CA GLU A 189 0.01 -7.58 5.14
C GLU A 189 -1.26 -7.61 6.00
N ALA A 190 -1.99 -6.49 6.07
CA ALA A 190 -3.24 -6.41 6.82
C ALA A 190 -4.34 -7.32 6.24
N MET A 191 -4.54 -7.27 4.91
CA MET A 191 -5.50 -8.13 4.22
C MET A 191 -5.14 -9.61 4.40
N ALA A 192 -3.85 -9.97 4.33
CA ALA A 192 -3.39 -11.33 4.60
C ALA A 192 -3.62 -11.75 6.08
N CYS A 193 -3.73 -10.80 7.00
CA CYS A 193 -4.11 -11.05 8.40
C CYS A 193 -5.63 -10.96 8.66
N LYS A 194 -6.47 -10.89 7.62
CA LYS A 194 -7.94 -10.75 7.73
C LYS A 194 -8.37 -9.45 8.43
N VAL A 195 -7.57 -8.40 8.32
CA VAL A 195 -7.85 -7.08 8.89
C VAL A 195 -8.49 -6.20 7.83
N ALA A 196 -9.64 -5.61 8.14
CA ALA A 196 -10.30 -4.66 7.24
C ALA A 196 -9.41 -3.44 7.00
N CYS A 197 -9.56 -2.77 5.86
CA CYS A 197 -8.70 -1.65 5.51
C CYS A 197 -9.49 -0.35 5.36
N ILE A 198 -8.98 0.76 5.92
CA ILE A 198 -9.38 2.11 5.54
C ILE A 198 -8.23 2.74 4.77
N VAL A 199 -8.50 3.22 3.57
CA VAL A 199 -7.49 3.80 2.71
C VAL A 199 -7.97 5.12 2.13
N THR A 200 -7.04 6.03 1.93
CA THR A 200 -7.33 7.26 1.18
C THR A 200 -7.48 6.96 -0.31
N ASP A 201 -8.30 7.77 -0.98
CA ASP A 201 -8.56 7.67 -2.41
C ASP A 201 -7.32 8.04 -3.24
N ILE A 202 -6.40 7.08 -3.33
CA ILE A 202 -5.19 7.16 -4.15
C ILE A 202 -5.08 5.90 -5.03
N PRO A 203 -4.52 6.00 -6.23
CA PRO A 203 -4.53 4.89 -7.20
C PRO A 203 -3.99 3.57 -6.64
N GLY A 204 -2.83 3.59 -5.98
CA GLY A 204 -2.22 2.37 -5.44
C GLY A 204 -2.99 1.69 -4.31
N ALA A 205 -3.89 2.42 -3.63
CA ALA A 205 -4.79 1.85 -2.62
C ALA A 205 -6.06 1.29 -3.28
N ARG A 206 -6.62 1.99 -4.28
CA ARG A 206 -7.78 1.53 -5.07
C ARG A 206 -7.54 0.19 -5.78
N ASP A 207 -6.31 -0.08 -6.18
CA ASP A 207 -5.98 -1.36 -6.82
C ASP A 207 -6.05 -2.54 -5.83
N LEU A 208 -5.83 -2.27 -4.55
CA LEU A 208 -5.85 -3.29 -3.49
C LEU A 208 -7.21 -3.41 -2.81
N VAL A 209 -7.80 -2.27 -2.42
CA VAL A 209 -9.04 -2.23 -1.65
C VAL A 209 -10.23 -1.99 -2.57
N VAL A 210 -11.25 -2.84 -2.43
CA VAL A 210 -12.56 -2.67 -3.08
C VAL A 210 -13.49 -2.02 -2.06
N ASP A 211 -13.93 -0.80 -2.36
CA ASP A 211 -14.76 0.00 -1.47
C ASP A 211 -16.06 -0.73 -1.10
N GLY A 212 -16.42 -0.67 0.17
CA GLY A 212 -17.58 -1.34 0.74
C GLY A 212 -17.48 -2.87 0.84
N ARG A 213 -16.45 -3.51 0.24
CA ARG A 213 -16.29 -4.97 0.21
C ARG A 213 -15.08 -5.48 1.00
N THR A 214 -13.89 -4.93 0.74
CA THR A 214 -12.65 -5.34 1.43
C THR A 214 -12.11 -4.27 2.36
N GLY A 215 -12.82 -3.15 2.46
CA GLY A 215 -12.49 -2.00 3.27
C GLY A 215 -13.29 -0.77 2.84
N ILE A 216 -12.87 0.40 3.30
CA ILE A 216 -13.47 1.69 2.95
C ILE A 216 -12.42 2.58 2.29
N ILE A 217 -12.80 3.22 1.19
CA ILE A 217 -11.99 4.25 0.52
C ILE A 217 -12.52 5.62 0.94
N VAL A 218 -11.68 6.44 1.56
CA VAL A 218 -12.04 7.76 2.07
C VAL A 218 -11.32 8.87 1.30
N GLN A 219 -11.88 10.08 1.32
CA GLN A 219 -11.25 11.25 0.71
C GLN A 219 -9.85 11.48 1.31
N ALA A 220 -8.86 11.70 0.45
CA ALA A 220 -7.50 12.02 0.87
C ALA A 220 -7.44 13.41 1.55
N VAL A 221 -6.52 13.56 2.51
CA VAL A 221 -6.28 14.82 3.26
C VAL A 221 -7.49 15.28 4.10
N SER A 222 -8.43 14.40 4.40
CA SER A 222 -9.61 14.70 5.22
C SER A 222 -9.61 13.92 6.53
N PRO A 223 -9.26 14.56 7.67
CA PRO A 223 -9.41 13.93 8.99
C PRO A 223 -10.85 13.49 9.26
N GLN A 224 -11.83 14.28 8.82
CA GLN A 224 -13.26 13.99 9.00
C GLN A 224 -13.67 12.71 8.27
N ALA A 225 -13.25 12.56 7.01
CA ALA A 225 -13.56 11.37 6.23
C ALA A 225 -12.92 10.10 6.84
N ILE A 226 -11.70 10.21 7.37
CA ILE A 226 -11.03 9.13 8.08
C ILE A 226 -11.77 8.77 9.37
N ALA A 227 -12.12 9.76 10.19
CA ALA A 227 -12.84 9.55 11.44
C ALA A 227 -14.22 8.91 11.20
N GLU A 228 -14.93 9.36 10.18
CA GLU A 228 -16.22 8.76 9.79
C GLU A 228 -16.06 7.31 9.32
N GLY A 229 -15.07 7.01 8.49
CA GLY A 229 -14.77 5.64 8.08
C GLY A 229 -14.48 4.73 9.27
N ILE A 230 -13.75 5.23 10.28
CA ILE A 230 -13.48 4.47 11.52
C ILE A 230 -14.77 4.25 12.30
N ARG A 231 -15.64 5.29 12.48
CA ARG A 231 -16.93 5.16 13.16
C ARG A 231 -17.84 4.12 12.51
N VAL A 232 -17.96 4.17 11.19
CA VAL A 232 -18.78 3.23 10.42
C VAL A 232 -18.36 1.78 10.68
N LEU A 233 -17.05 1.50 10.69
CA LEU A 233 -16.54 0.15 10.94
C LEU A 233 -16.62 -0.21 12.43
N ALA A 234 -16.44 0.72 13.35
CA ALA A 234 -16.57 0.47 14.78
C ALA A 234 -18.01 0.18 15.21
N ALA A 235 -18.98 0.79 14.52
CA ALA A 235 -20.41 0.59 14.79
C ALA A 235 -20.90 -0.82 14.37
N ASP A 236 -20.23 -1.45 13.39
CA ASP A 236 -20.58 -2.81 12.89
C ASP A 236 -19.35 -3.69 12.79
N ARG A 237 -18.96 -4.27 13.91
CA ARG A 237 -17.79 -5.18 13.97
C ARG A 237 -17.98 -6.46 13.16
N ALA A 238 -19.22 -6.93 12.97
CA ALA A 238 -19.50 -8.09 12.14
C ALA A 238 -19.19 -7.79 10.67
N LYS A 239 -19.66 -6.67 10.16
CA LYS A 239 -19.34 -6.18 8.81
C LYS A 239 -17.83 -5.94 8.66
N THR A 240 -17.16 -5.38 9.68
CA THR A 240 -15.71 -5.16 9.68
C THR A 240 -14.95 -6.47 9.52
N LYS A 241 -15.32 -7.51 10.25
CA LYS A 241 -14.74 -8.87 10.10
C LYS A 241 -14.99 -9.46 8.71
N MET A 242 -16.21 -9.32 8.17
CA MET A 242 -16.52 -9.76 6.81
C MET A 242 -15.67 -9.06 5.76
N MET A 243 -15.41 -7.76 5.91
CA MET A 243 -14.51 -7.02 5.02
C MET A 243 -13.07 -7.52 5.12
N GLY A 244 -12.58 -7.82 6.33
CA GLY A 244 -11.26 -8.41 6.54
C GLY A 244 -11.12 -9.77 5.86
N GLU A 245 -12.12 -10.65 6.00
CA GLU A 245 -12.14 -11.95 5.34
C GLU A 245 -12.20 -11.80 3.80
N ALA A 246 -13.01 -10.90 3.28
CA ALA A 246 -13.05 -10.61 1.85
C ALA A 246 -11.71 -10.08 1.32
N GLY A 247 -11.00 -9.27 2.12
CA GLY A 247 -9.65 -8.81 1.84
C GLY A 247 -8.65 -9.95 1.76
N TYR A 248 -8.71 -10.88 2.71
CA TYR A 248 -7.88 -12.08 2.73
C TYR A 248 -8.09 -12.94 1.47
N GLN A 249 -9.35 -13.21 1.11
CA GLN A 249 -9.66 -13.99 -0.10
C GLN A 249 -9.11 -13.30 -1.35
N ARG A 250 -9.21 -11.97 -1.45
CA ARG A 250 -8.66 -11.21 -2.57
C ARG A 250 -7.14 -11.36 -2.68
N ILE A 251 -6.39 -11.27 -1.58
CA ILE A 251 -4.93 -11.48 -1.60
C ILE A 251 -4.61 -12.92 -2.03
N ARG A 252 -5.33 -13.88 -1.47
CA ARG A 252 -5.13 -15.31 -1.74
C ARG A 252 -5.41 -15.71 -3.19
N THR A 253 -6.26 -14.99 -3.92
CA THR A 253 -6.62 -15.32 -5.30
C THR A 253 -5.94 -14.44 -6.33
N ASP A 254 -5.90 -13.12 -6.13
CA ASP A 254 -5.54 -12.17 -7.16
C ASP A 254 -4.05 -11.77 -7.15
N TYR A 255 -3.37 -12.03 -6.02
CA TYR A 255 -1.99 -11.59 -5.78
C TYR A 255 -0.99 -12.72 -5.56
N THR A 256 -1.32 -13.94 -5.99
CA THR A 256 -0.44 -15.10 -5.84
C THR A 256 0.84 -15.01 -6.68
N MET A 257 1.87 -15.74 -6.26
CA MET A 257 3.10 -15.87 -7.05
C MET A 257 2.82 -16.58 -8.38
N GLU A 258 1.91 -17.56 -8.40
CA GLU A 258 1.50 -18.25 -9.61
C GLU A 258 0.92 -17.28 -10.65
N GLU A 259 -0.03 -16.43 -10.24
CA GLU A 259 -0.62 -15.42 -11.12
C GLU A 259 0.42 -14.40 -11.62
N TYR A 260 1.36 -14.00 -10.75
CA TYR A 260 2.47 -13.13 -11.14
C TYR A 260 3.37 -13.78 -12.19
N VAL A 261 3.76 -15.04 -11.98
CA VAL A 261 4.59 -15.80 -12.93
C VAL A 261 3.85 -16.04 -14.25
N ARG A 262 2.55 -16.34 -14.21
CA ARG A 262 1.71 -16.49 -15.41
C ARG A 262 1.73 -15.21 -16.27
N ARG A 263 1.57 -14.04 -15.64
CA ARG A 263 1.65 -12.74 -16.33
C ARG A 263 3.04 -12.48 -16.91
N LEU A 264 4.10 -12.77 -16.15
CA LEU A 264 5.48 -12.66 -16.62
C LEU A 264 5.72 -13.52 -17.84
N LYS A 265 5.34 -14.80 -17.79
CA LYS A 265 5.49 -15.74 -18.89
C LYS A 265 4.79 -15.23 -20.14
N GLY A 266 3.53 -14.78 -20.03
CA GLY A 266 2.81 -14.21 -21.16
C GLY A 266 3.51 -13.02 -21.82
N VAL A 267 4.14 -12.16 -21.01
CA VAL A 267 4.94 -11.03 -21.52
C VAL A 267 6.17 -11.52 -22.28
N PHE A 268 6.92 -12.49 -21.73
CA PHE A 268 8.11 -13.03 -22.39
C PHE A 268 7.75 -13.76 -23.68
N ASP A 269 6.73 -14.61 -23.66
CA ASP A 269 6.26 -15.33 -24.86
C ASP A 269 5.88 -14.33 -25.98
N ALA A 270 5.12 -13.28 -25.64
CA ALA A 270 4.73 -12.25 -26.62
C ALA A 270 5.91 -11.41 -27.18
N ILE A 271 7.00 -11.29 -26.44
CA ILE A 271 8.20 -10.59 -26.89
C ILE A 271 9.07 -11.48 -27.76
N MET A 272 9.18 -12.76 -27.43
CA MET A 272 10.06 -13.69 -28.14
C MET A 272 9.50 -14.13 -29.51
N THR A 273 8.18 -14.03 -29.70
CA THR A 273 7.50 -14.33 -30.98
C THR A 273 7.52 -13.18 -32.00
N LYS A 274 7.94 -11.99 -31.60
CA LYS A 274 8.13 -10.78 -32.45
C LYS A 274 9.61 -10.60 -32.80
#